data_46b0f929dab864c25dd62eadca04110d
#
_entry.id   46b0f929dab864c25dd62eadca04110d
#
_cell.length_a   1.000
_cell.length_b   1.000
_cell.length_c   1.000
_cell.angle_alpha   90.00
_cell.angle_beta   90.00
_cell.angle_gamma   90.00
#
_symmetry.space_group_name_H-M   'P 1'
#
loop_
_entity.id
_entity.type
_entity.pdbx_description
1 polymer ?
#
loop_
_entity_poly.entity_id
_entity_poly.type
_entity_poly.pdbx_seq_one_letter_code
_entity_poly.pdbx_strand_id
1 'polypeptide(L)'
;MRSLSETGEVEVANKTKDEIFMDEALQLAECAGRMGEVPVGALVVLEGKVIGAAGNASIKNSDPTAHAEMLAIKHASSHLGNYRLAGASLYVTIEPCTMCLGAMMHARISRLVFGALEAKSGAVVSNDVMSIGHFNHAIEVTSGVRAEICGSLMSDFFGRRR
;
A
#
# COMPACT_ATOMS: atom_id res chain seq x y z
N MET A 1 -14.25 -16.51 -34.71
CA MET A 1 -13.31 -15.43 -34.39
C MET A 1 -13.80 -14.68 -33.16
N ARG A 2 -13.09 -14.79 -32.03
CA ARG A 2 -13.47 -14.06 -30.84
C ARG A 2 -13.06 -12.60 -30.96
N SER A 3 -13.97 -11.69 -30.62
CA SER A 3 -13.68 -10.26 -30.65
C SER A 3 -12.73 -9.87 -29.50
N LEU A 4 -11.92 -8.83 -29.73
CA LEU A 4 -10.97 -8.31 -28.73
C LEU A 4 -11.67 -7.86 -27.43
N SER A 5 -12.97 -7.56 -27.49
CA SER A 5 -13.77 -7.19 -26.32
C SER A 5 -14.03 -8.37 -25.37
N GLU A 6 -14.16 -9.59 -25.88
CA GLU A 6 -14.41 -10.77 -25.05
C GLU A 6 -13.17 -11.18 -24.22
N THR A 7 -11.96 -10.99 -24.76
CA THR A 7 -10.73 -11.27 -24.04
C THR A 7 -10.48 -10.29 -22.89
N GLY A 8 -10.83 -9.03 -23.09
CA GLY A 8 -10.69 -8.00 -22.05
C GLY A 8 -11.64 -8.21 -20.87
N GLU A 9 -12.88 -8.57 -21.15
CA GLU A 9 -13.89 -8.83 -20.10
C GLU A 9 -13.56 -10.06 -19.28
N VAL A 10 -13.05 -11.13 -19.90
CA VAL A 10 -12.65 -12.35 -19.21
C VAL A 10 -11.42 -12.08 -18.30
N GLU A 11 -10.47 -11.26 -18.75
CA GLU A 11 -9.29 -10.92 -17.96
C GLU A 11 -9.65 -10.10 -16.73
N VAL A 12 -10.54 -9.11 -16.84
CA VAL A 12 -11.04 -8.31 -15.70
C VAL A 12 -11.83 -9.18 -14.74
N ALA A 13 -12.69 -10.09 -15.25
CA ALA A 13 -13.50 -10.98 -14.41
C ALA A 13 -12.67 -11.97 -13.59
N ASN A 14 -11.41 -12.26 -13.99
CA ASN A 14 -10.52 -13.18 -13.29
C ASN A 14 -9.63 -12.50 -12.22
N LYS A 15 -9.64 -11.15 -12.12
CA LYS A 15 -8.89 -10.44 -11.08
C LYS A 15 -9.59 -10.54 -9.74
N THR A 16 -8.81 -10.81 -8.69
CA THR A 16 -9.30 -10.76 -7.31
C THR A 16 -9.50 -9.30 -6.88
N LYS A 17 -10.27 -9.09 -5.81
CA LYS A 17 -10.44 -7.76 -5.21
C LYS A 17 -9.09 -7.18 -4.77
N ASP A 18 -8.23 -8.01 -4.18
CA ASP A 18 -6.89 -7.58 -3.74
C ASP A 18 -6.05 -7.12 -4.93
N GLU A 19 -6.11 -7.81 -6.06
CA GLU A 19 -5.39 -7.42 -7.27
C GLU A 19 -5.92 -6.09 -7.85
N ILE A 20 -7.24 -5.91 -7.85
CA ILE A 20 -7.87 -4.66 -8.33
C ILE A 20 -7.40 -3.47 -7.49
N PHE A 21 -7.45 -3.58 -6.17
CA PHE A 21 -6.99 -2.50 -5.28
C PHE A 21 -5.48 -2.30 -5.35
N MET A 22 -4.70 -3.38 -5.48
CA MET A 22 -3.25 -3.25 -5.65
C MET A 22 -2.91 -2.54 -6.97
N ASP A 23 -3.66 -2.79 -8.04
CA ASP A 23 -3.47 -2.09 -9.32
C ASP A 23 -3.71 -0.59 -9.16
N GLU A 24 -4.70 -0.16 -8.38
CA GLU A 24 -4.90 1.25 -8.04
C GLU A 24 -3.74 1.83 -7.23
N ALA A 25 -3.24 1.09 -6.25
CA ALA A 25 -2.08 1.50 -5.47
C ALA A 25 -0.84 1.63 -6.36
N LEU A 26 -0.65 0.74 -7.33
CA LEU A 26 0.43 0.81 -8.31
C LEU A 26 0.37 2.06 -9.18
N GLN A 27 -0.82 2.50 -9.58
CA GLN A 27 -0.98 3.76 -10.33
C GLN A 27 -0.49 4.96 -9.51
N LEU A 28 -0.80 4.99 -8.23
CA LEU A 28 -0.31 6.03 -7.31
C LEU A 28 1.19 5.96 -7.14
N ALA A 29 1.75 4.76 -7.06
CA ALA A 29 3.19 4.55 -6.97
C ALA A 29 3.91 5.06 -8.21
N GLU A 30 3.41 4.74 -9.40
CA GLU A 30 3.97 5.22 -10.67
C GLU A 30 3.92 6.74 -10.76
N CYS A 31 2.81 7.33 -10.35
CA CYS A 31 2.66 8.79 -10.33
C CYS A 31 3.68 9.44 -9.40
N ALA A 32 3.87 8.91 -8.20
CA ALA A 32 4.89 9.38 -7.24
C ALA A 32 6.30 9.28 -7.85
N GLY A 33 6.62 8.16 -8.48
CA GLY A 33 7.91 7.93 -9.14
C GLY A 33 8.20 8.95 -10.25
N ARG A 34 7.19 9.29 -11.05
CA ARG A 34 7.33 10.32 -12.10
C ARG A 34 7.60 11.71 -11.52
N MET A 35 7.17 11.96 -10.28
CA MET A 35 7.42 13.21 -9.58
C MET A 35 8.76 13.21 -8.80
N GLY A 36 9.55 12.15 -8.91
CA GLY A 36 10.84 12.04 -8.23
C GLY A 36 10.76 11.46 -6.81
N GLU A 37 9.58 11.08 -6.36
CA GLU A 37 9.37 10.40 -5.07
C GLU A 37 9.67 8.91 -5.18
N VAL A 38 9.98 8.27 -4.06
CA VAL A 38 10.04 6.79 -4.02
C VAL A 38 8.68 6.23 -4.45
N PRO A 39 8.63 5.31 -5.43
CA PRO A 39 7.37 4.89 -6.04
C PRO A 39 6.60 3.89 -5.16
N VAL A 40 5.94 4.42 -4.15
CA VAL A 40 5.06 3.68 -3.25
C VAL A 40 3.67 4.30 -3.30
N GLY A 41 2.65 3.47 -3.42
CA GLY A 41 1.26 3.87 -3.38
C GLY A 41 0.49 3.07 -2.35
N ALA A 42 -0.48 3.71 -1.71
CA ALA A 42 -1.30 3.07 -0.68
C ALA A 42 -2.76 3.50 -0.76
N LEU A 43 -3.64 2.57 -0.41
CA LEU A 43 -5.09 2.79 -0.29
C LEU A 43 -5.56 2.32 1.09
N VAL A 44 -6.56 3.00 1.63
CA VAL A 44 -7.37 2.48 2.74
C VAL A 44 -8.76 2.19 2.19
N VAL A 45 -9.23 0.96 2.39
CA VAL A 45 -10.51 0.47 1.87
C VAL A 45 -11.39 0.05 3.02
N LEU A 46 -12.62 0.54 3.04
CA LEU A 46 -13.64 0.17 4.02
C LEU A 46 -14.93 -0.21 3.30
N GLU A 47 -15.45 -1.40 3.59
CA GLU A 47 -16.70 -1.91 2.97
C GLU A 47 -16.66 -1.84 1.42
N GLY A 48 -15.51 -2.20 0.86
CA GLY A 48 -15.31 -2.23 -0.59
C GLY A 48 -15.08 -0.87 -1.25
N LYS A 49 -14.98 0.22 -0.46
CA LYS A 49 -14.78 1.58 -0.97
C LYS A 49 -13.43 2.13 -0.54
N VAL A 50 -12.73 2.79 -1.46
CA VAL A 50 -11.50 3.52 -1.16
C VAL A 50 -11.87 4.80 -0.41
N ILE A 51 -11.42 4.91 0.84
CA ILE A 51 -11.69 6.08 1.69
C ILE A 51 -10.43 6.92 1.92
N GLY A 52 -9.27 6.43 1.54
CA GLY A 52 -8.01 7.16 1.58
C GLY A 52 -7.05 6.60 0.56
N ALA A 53 -6.28 7.47 -0.08
CA ALA A 53 -5.34 7.08 -1.11
C ALA A 53 -4.21 8.10 -1.21
N ALA A 54 -2.98 7.63 -1.42
CA ALA A 54 -1.83 8.52 -1.61
C ALA A 54 -0.63 7.78 -2.21
N GLY A 55 0.22 8.55 -2.89
CA GLY A 55 1.59 8.17 -3.20
C GLY A 55 2.55 8.82 -2.20
N ASN A 56 3.77 8.30 -2.13
CA ASN A 56 4.83 8.87 -1.31
C ASN A 56 5.08 10.33 -1.69
N ALA A 57 5.25 11.21 -0.71
CA ALA A 57 5.39 12.66 -0.92
C ALA A 57 6.39 13.33 0.03
N SER A 58 7.41 12.60 0.48
CA SER A 58 8.39 13.10 1.45
C SER A 58 9.14 14.33 0.94
N ILE A 59 9.52 14.34 -0.33
CA ILE A 59 10.23 15.47 -0.96
C ILE A 59 9.28 16.64 -1.16
N LYS A 60 8.15 16.40 -1.80
CA LYS A 60 7.14 17.43 -2.10
C LYS A 60 6.68 18.16 -0.85
N ASN A 61 6.45 17.43 0.24
CA ASN A 61 5.93 17.96 1.48
C ASN A 61 7.03 18.42 2.45
N SER A 62 8.31 18.18 2.11
CA SER A 62 9.43 18.36 3.05
C SER A 62 9.13 17.70 4.40
N ASP A 63 8.66 16.47 4.36
CA ASP A 63 8.15 15.73 5.51
C ASP A 63 8.67 14.29 5.48
N PRO A 64 9.56 13.90 6.41
CA PRO A 64 10.11 12.55 6.44
C PRO A 64 9.07 11.48 6.78
N THR A 65 7.91 11.87 7.30
CA THR A 65 6.82 10.95 7.62
C THR A 65 5.80 10.80 6.50
N ALA A 66 5.94 11.54 5.39
CA ALA A 66 4.97 11.53 4.30
C ALA A 66 5.13 10.31 3.38
N HIS A 67 5.13 9.14 3.99
CA HIS A 67 5.01 7.86 3.29
C HIS A 67 3.57 7.68 2.79
N ALA A 68 3.41 6.92 1.72
CA ALA A 68 2.10 6.67 1.12
C ALA A 68 1.09 6.15 2.14
N GLU A 69 1.49 5.22 3.00
CA GLU A 69 0.64 4.63 4.04
C GLU A 69 0.17 5.69 5.05
N MET A 70 1.09 6.54 5.50
CA MET A 70 0.79 7.62 6.46
C MET A 70 -0.24 8.59 5.88
N LEU A 71 -0.05 8.98 4.63
CA LEU A 71 -0.96 9.92 3.95
C LEU A 71 -2.32 9.28 3.68
N ALA A 72 -2.35 8.03 3.25
CA ALA A 72 -3.60 7.30 3.02
C ALA A 72 -4.41 7.17 4.32
N ILE A 73 -3.77 6.86 5.44
CA ILE A 73 -4.40 6.80 6.77
C ILE A 73 -4.96 8.17 7.15
N LYS A 74 -4.21 9.26 6.96
CA LYS A 74 -4.67 10.62 7.25
C LYS A 74 -5.90 10.98 6.42
N HIS A 75 -5.89 10.69 5.12
CA HIS A 75 -7.04 10.93 4.24
C HIS A 75 -8.26 10.13 4.67
N ALA A 76 -8.08 8.86 4.99
CA ALA A 76 -9.17 8.00 5.46
C ALA A 76 -9.77 8.50 6.78
N SER A 77 -8.92 8.88 7.72
CA SER A 77 -9.35 9.41 9.03
C SER A 77 -10.15 10.70 8.89
N SER A 78 -9.70 11.60 8.02
CA SER A 78 -10.42 12.83 7.72
C SER A 78 -11.76 12.55 7.05
N HIS A 79 -11.79 11.60 6.12
CA HIS A 79 -13.03 11.20 5.42
C HIS A 79 -14.08 10.65 6.39
N LEU A 80 -13.67 9.80 7.32
CA LEU A 80 -14.56 9.22 8.33
C LEU A 80 -14.85 10.14 9.52
N GLY A 81 -14.03 11.16 9.73
CA GLY A 81 -14.09 11.97 10.96
C GLY A 81 -13.72 11.17 12.21
N ASN A 82 -12.88 10.15 12.06
CA ASN A 82 -12.47 9.27 13.15
C ASN A 82 -11.05 8.74 12.90
N TYR A 83 -10.19 8.79 13.90
CA TYR A 83 -8.83 8.25 13.78
C TYR A 83 -8.79 6.72 13.81
N ARG A 84 -9.83 6.07 14.33
CA ARG A 84 -9.94 4.61 14.32
C ARG A 84 -10.62 4.16 13.02
N LEU A 85 -9.93 3.34 12.28
CA LEU A 85 -10.37 2.81 10.98
C LEU A 85 -10.75 1.33 11.11
N ALA A 86 -11.51 1.00 12.15
CA ALA A 86 -11.89 -0.38 12.44
C ALA A 86 -12.60 -1.02 11.23
N GLY A 87 -12.20 -2.23 10.87
CA GLY A 87 -12.74 -2.94 9.72
C GLY A 87 -12.08 -2.58 8.39
N ALA A 88 -11.20 -1.58 8.36
CA ALA A 88 -10.53 -1.15 7.13
C ALA A 88 -9.35 -2.06 6.77
N SER A 89 -9.10 -2.16 5.45
CA SER A 89 -7.90 -2.79 4.89
C SER A 89 -6.98 -1.73 4.32
N LEU A 90 -5.69 -1.88 4.52
CA LEU A 90 -4.67 -1.02 3.90
C LEU A 90 -3.93 -1.83 2.83
N TYR A 91 -3.93 -1.29 1.62
CA TYR A 91 -3.17 -1.83 0.48
C TYR A 91 -1.97 -0.95 0.23
N VAL A 92 -0.80 -1.53 0.09
CA VAL A 92 0.43 -0.79 -0.21
C VAL A 92 1.34 -1.62 -1.12
N THR A 93 2.01 -0.96 -2.04
CA THR A 93 2.82 -1.65 -3.06
C THR A 93 4.08 -2.30 -2.52
N ILE A 94 4.59 -1.81 -1.39
CA ILE A 94 5.79 -2.37 -0.74
C ILE A 94 5.52 -2.64 0.74
N GLU A 95 6.25 -3.59 1.30
CA GLU A 95 6.17 -3.90 2.74
C GLU A 95 6.38 -2.65 3.61
N PRO A 96 5.47 -2.35 4.55
CA PRO A 96 5.57 -1.16 5.40
C PRO A 96 6.78 -1.17 6.31
N CYS A 97 7.33 0.02 6.57
CA CYS A 97 8.35 0.23 7.59
C CYS A 97 7.75 0.28 9.00
N THR A 98 8.60 0.34 10.02
CA THR A 98 8.18 0.37 11.43
C THR A 98 7.27 1.54 11.75
N MET A 99 7.54 2.72 11.22
CA MET A 99 6.71 3.92 11.42
C MET A 99 5.28 3.71 10.91
N CYS A 100 5.15 3.20 9.69
CA CYS A 100 3.85 2.96 9.07
C CYS A 100 3.10 1.83 9.78
N LEU A 101 3.79 0.78 10.19
CA LEU A 101 3.20 -0.29 10.97
C LEU A 101 2.63 0.25 12.29
N GLY A 102 3.39 1.10 12.99
CA GLY A 102 2.90 1.75 14.20
C GLY A 102 1.64 2.58 13.97
N ALA A 103 1.62 3.34 12.88
CA ALA A 103 0.43 4.13 12.50
C ALA A 103 -0.78 3.24 12.22
N MET A 104 -0.59 2.11 11.54
CA MET A 104 -1.66 1.14 11.28
C MET A 104 -2.22 0.55 12.59
N MET A 105 -1.36 0.28 13.56
CA MET A 105 -1.77 -0.19 14.88
C MET A 105 -2.61 0.87 15.62
N HIS A 106 -2.18 2.12 15.62
CA HIS A 106 -2.93 3.22 16.22
C HIS A 106 -4.28 3.44 15.52
N ALA A 107 -4.32 3.31 14.22
CA ALA A 107 -5.54 3.45 13.42
C ALA A 107 -6.48 2.23 13.49
N ARG A 108 -6.04 1.14 14.10
CA ARG A 108 -6.81 -0.11 14.19
C ARG A 108 -7.15 -0.71 12.82
N ILE A 109 -6.23 -0.64 11.88
CA ILE A 109 -6.36 -1.33 10.58
C ILE A 109 -6.55 -2.82 10.83
N SER A 110 -7.54 -3.42 10.19
CA SER A 110 -7.90 -4.82 10.39
C SER A 110 -7.07 -5.75 9.52
N ARG A 111 -6.73 -5.31 8.31
CA ARG A 111 -6.00 -6.13 7.33
C ARG A 111 -4.99 -5.29 6.57
N LEU A 112 -3.79 -5.84 6.43
CA LEU A 112 -2.72 -5.28 5.59
C LEU A 112 -2.50 -6.19 4.39
N VAL A 113 -2.53 -5.61 3.20
CA VAL A 113 -2.19 -6.30 1.94
C VAL A 113 -1.04 -5.54 1.30
N PHE A 114 0.09 -6.21 1.08
CA PHE A 114 1.20 -5.56 0.40
C PHE A 114 1.75 -6.41 -0.75
N GLY A 115 2.45 -5.75 -1.67
CA GLY A 115 3.02 -6.37 -2.85
C GLY A 115 4.39 -6.98 -2.56
N ALA A 116 5.45 -6.22 -2.75
CA ALA A 116 6.81 -6.69 -2.63
C ALA A 116 7.36 -6.57 -1.20
N LEU A 117 8.26 -7.48 -0.85
CA LEU A 117 9.05 -7.41 0.38
C LEU A 117 10.06 -6.26 0.31
N GLU A 118 10.39 -5.68 1.45
CA GLU A 118 11.46 -4.70 1.60
C GLU A 118 12.44 -5.20 2.67
N ALA A 119 13.56 -5.77 2.22
CA ALA A 119 14.48 -6.52 3.07
C ALA A 119 15.17 -5.66 4.15
N LYS A 120 15.41 -4.38 3.87
CA LYS A 120 16.15 -3.49 4.79
C LYS A 120 15.26 -2.93 5.89
N SER A 121 14.12 -2.35 5.52
CA SER A 121 13.28 -1.58 6.44
C SER A 121 11.87 -2.13 6.62
N GLY A 122 11.52 -3.21 5.92
CA GLY A 122 10.23 -3.86 6.08
C GLY A 122 10.05 -4.40 7.49
N ALA A 123 8.91 -4.09 8.11
CA ALA A 123 8.67 -4.36 9.54
C ALA A 123 7.69 -5.51 9.79
N VAL A 124 7.20 -6.18 8.74
CA VAL A 124 6.13 -7.17 8.85
C VAL A 124 6.65 -8.59 8.66
N VAL A 125 7.30 -8.86 7.54
CA VAL A 125 7.86 -10.18 7.19
C VAL A 125 9.38 -10.16 7.22
N SER A 126 9.99 -9.15 6.58
CA SER A 126 11.45 -9.06 6.45
C SER A 126 12.16 -8.84 7.78
N ASN A 127 11.60 -7.98 8.65
CA ASN A 127 12.04 -7.77 10.01
C ASN A 127 10.79 -7.77 10.89
N ASP A 128 10.51 -8.89 11.52
CA ASP A 128 9.23 -9.13 12.17
C ASP A 128 9.04 -8.32 13.47
N VAL A 129 8.78 -7.03 13.32
CA VAL A 129 8.53 -6.11 14.42
C VAL A 129 7.20 -6.42 15.11
N MET A 130 6.23 -6.98 14.39
CA MET A 130 4.93 -7.34 14.95
C MET A 130 5.03 -8.37 16.06
N SER A 131 5.94 -9.34 15.93
CA SER A 131 6.11 -10.41 16.91
C SER A 131 6.86 -9.97 18.17
N ILE A 132 7.77 -8.99 18.04
CA ILE A 132 8.60 -8.53 19.16
C ILE A 132 8.04 -7.28 19.84
N GLY A 133 7.09 -6.60 19.20
CA GLY A 133 6.43 -5.42 19.75
C GLY A 133 5.31 -5.79 20.71
N HIS A 134 5.04 -4.93 21.68
CA HIS A 134 3.91 -5.08 22.61
C HIS A 134 2.70 -4.32 22.08
N PHE A 135 2.13 -4.81 20.98
CA PHE A 135 0.94 -4.23 20.37
C PHE A 135 -0.31 -4.84 20.99
N ASN A 136 -1.29 -3.99 21.28
CA ASN A 136 -2.60 -4.41 21.78
C ASN A 136 -3.65 -4.52 20.67
N HIS A 137 -3.23 -4.70 19.43
CA HIS A 137 -4.06 -4.85 18.26
C HIS A 137 -3.40 -5.83 17.29
N ALA A 138 -4.18 -6.69 16.65
CA ALA A 138 -3.69 -7.65 15.66
C ALA A 138 -4.15 -7.23 14.27
N ILE A 139 -3.25 -7.36 13.29
CA ILE A 139 -3.52 -7.09 11.88
C ILE A 139 -3.35 -8.39 11.11
N GLU A 140 -4.36 -8.77 10.32
CA GLU A 140 -4.26 -9.87 9.37
C GLU A 140 -3.39 -9.42 8.18
N VAL A 141 -2.42 -10.25 7.78
CA VAL A 141 -1.45 -9.88 6.73
C VAL A 141 -1.59 -10.79 5.52
N THR A 142 -1.68 -10.19 4.34
CA THR A 142 -1.55 -10.86 3.04
C THR A 142 -0.40 -10.20 2.28
N SER A 143 0.57 -10.98 1.86
CA SER A 143 1.73 -10.50 1.11
C SER A 143 1.76 -11.06 -0.30
N GLY A 144 2.54 -10.46 -1.18
CA GLY A 144 2.83 -11.00 -2.50
C GLY A 144 1.81 -10.67 -3.59
N VAL A 145 0.84 -9.81 -3.32
CA VAL A 145 -0.15 -9.39 -4.32
C VAL A 145 0.53 -8.42 -5.30
N ARG A 146 0.67 -8.81 -6.56
CA ARG A 146 1.43 -8.08 -7.60
C ARG A 146 2.90 -7.86 -7.21
N ALA A 147 3.49 -8.79 -6.48
CA ALA A 147 4.84 -8.66 -5.94
C ALA A 147 5.89 -8.35 -7.01
N GLU A 148 5.82 -9.00 -8.16
CA GLU A 148 6.79 -8.82 -9.25
C GLU A 148 6.75 -7.40 -9.81
N ILE A 149 5.58 -6.89 -10.11
CA ILE A 149 5.40 -5.52 -10.65
C ILE A 149 5.81 -4.49 -9.62
N CYS A 150 5.38 -4.66 -8.37
CA CYS A 150 5.73 -3.77 -7.26
C CYS A 150 7.24 -3.73 -7.03
N GLY A 151 7.90 -4.88 -7.03
CA GLY A 151 9.34 -5.00 -6.86
C GLY A 151 10.12 -4.37 -8.01
N SER A 152 9.69 -4.59 -9.25
CA SER A 152 10.32 -4.01 -10.44
C SER A 152 10.26 -2.49 -10.43
N LEU A 153 9.13 -1.93 -10.03
CA LEU A 153 8.95 -0.48 -9.95
C LEU A 153 9.97 0.16 -9.00
N MET A 154 10.20 -0.47 -7.85
CA MET A 154 11.20 -0.03 -6.87
C MET A 154 12.62 -0.18 -7.41
N SER A 155 12.96 -1.34 -7.97
CA SER A 155 14.29 -1.63 -8.52
C SER A 155 14.64 -0.67 -9.65
N ASP A 156 13.72 -0.40 -10.55
CA ASP A 156 13.92 0.51 -11.69
C ASP A 156 14.17 1.94 -11.22
N PHE A 157 13.43 2.40 -10.22
CA PHE A 157 13.59 3.73 -9.64
C PHE A 157 14.99 3.91 -9.04
N PHE A 158 15.43 3.00 -8.19
CA PHE A 158 16.76 3.07 -7.56
C PHE A 158 17.89 2.79 -8.55
N GLY A 159 17.66 1.96 -9.56
CA GLY A 159 18.61 1.71 -10.63
C GLY A 159 18.95 2.96 -11.44
N ARG A 160 17.98 3.82 -11.71
CA ARG A 160 18.17 5.08 -12.45
C ARG A 160 18.91 6.16 -11.66
N ARG A 161 19.02 6.02 -10.34
CA ARG A 161 19.67 7.01 -9.45
C ARG A 161 21.08 6.65 -9.06
N ARG A 162 21.57 5.51 -9.52
CA ARG A 162 22.96 5.07 -9.29
C ARG A 162 23.92 5.62 -10.34
#